data_7b9cd7de7aba37e60be071874cc7d61d
#
_entry.id   7b9cd7de7aba37e60be071874cc7d61d
#
_cell.length_a   1.000
_cell.length_b   1.000
_cell.length_c   1.000
_cell.angle_alpha   90.00
_cell.angle_beta   90.00
_cell.angle_gamma   90.00
#
_symmetry.space_group_name_H-M   'P 1'
#
loop_
_entity.id
_entity.type
_entity.pdbx_description
1 polymer ?
#
loop_
_entity_poly.entity_id
_entity_poly.type
_entity_poly.pdbx_seq_one_letter_code
_entity_poly.pdbx_strand_id
1 'polypeptide(L)'
;KIDFLHVIKFNKKFRNFSAEDFCKKILKKKINPLAIIVGKEFKFGKNRSGNIQFLKNFFNIKIAKQKKINNLKISSSTIRKFLQQGKIKQANHLLGRYWSISGKVVKGNRIGRKIGFKTANVYLDEYVNPMYGVYAVKVKFDNKIYKGISNFGIAPTIRNNKKPVLEIHFFKKIKNIYNKTVKVDFISFVRKE
;
A
#
# COMPACT_ATOMS: atom_id res chain seq x y z
N LYS A 1 -2.90 15.43 8.44
CA LYS A 1 -2.80 14.68 9.68
C LYS A 1 -4.17 14.10 9.99
N ILE A 2 -4.25 12.86 10.43
CA ILE A 2 -5.47 12.19 10.92
C ILE A 2 -5.29 12.02 12.40
N ASP A 3 -6.28 12.41 13.21
CA ASP A 3 -6.19 12.30 14.66
C ASP A 3 -6.71 10.94 15.13
N PHE A 4 -7.76 10.41 14.50
CA PHE A 4 -8.33 9.10 14.82
C PHE A 4 -8.60 8.27 13.56
N LEU A 5 -8.37 6.96 13.67
CA LEU A 5 -8.70 5.97 12.64
C LEU A 5 -9.64 4.92 13.21
N HIS A 6 -10.86 4.85 12.68
CA HIS A 6 -11.81 3.81 13.02
C HIS A 6 -11.69 2.64 12.05
N VAL A 7 -11.18 1.49 12.54
CA VAL A 7 -11.06 0.27 11.76
C VAL A 7 -12.26 -0.63 12.05
N ILE A 8 -13.07 -0.92 11.03
CA ILE A 8 -14.24 -1.78 11.15
C ILE A 8 -13.99 -3.07 10.39
N LYS A 9 -14.15 -4.22 11.08
CA LYS A 9 -14.03 -5.54 10.44
C LYS A 9 -15.17 -5.75 9.45
N PHE A 10 -14.84 -5.89 8.17
CA PHE A 10 -15.79 -6.11 7.10
C PHE A 10 -16.19 -7.60 7.03
N ASN A 11 -17.19 -7.97 7.84
CA ASN A 11 -17.74 -9.33 7.91
C ASN A 11 -19.15 -9.42 7.30
N LYS A 12 -19.75 -10.62 7.26
CA LYS A 12 -21.11 -10.83 6.72
C LYS A 12 -22.14 -9.93 7.41
N LYS A 13 -22.07 -9.75 8.73
CA LYS A 13 -22.97 -8.89 9.50
C LYS A 13 -22.86 -7.44 9.06
N PHE A 14 -21.64 -6.90 8.98
CA PHE A 14 -21.42 -5.52 8.55
C PHE A 14 -21.76 -5.30 7.07
N ARG A 15 -21.44 -6.26 6.19
CA ARG A 15 -21.81 -6.21 4.77
C ARG A 15 -23.32 -6.11 4.53
N ASN A 16 -24.11 -6.69 5.42
CA ASN A 16 -25.57 -6.69 5.34
C ASN A 16 -26.24 -5.48 5.98
N PHE A 17 -25.48 -4.53 6.54
CA PHE A 17 -26.07 -3.29 7.05
C PHE A 17 -26.75 -2.51 5.92
N SER A 18 -28.00 -2.15 6.14
CA SER A 18 -28.70 -1.20 5.25
C SER A 18 -27.97 0.16 5.26
N ALA A 19 -28.25 1.01 4.29
CA ALA A 19 -27.75 2.38 4.30
C ALA A 19 -28.21 3.13 5.56
N GLU A 20 -29.44 2.89 6.00
CA GLU A 20 -30.00 3.49 7.20
C GLU A 20 -29.31 3.01 8.49
N ASP A 21 -29.09 1.69 8.61
CA ASP A 21 -28.36 1.10 9.74
C ASP A 21 -26.95 1.65 9.86
N PHE A 22 -26.26 1.81 8.72
CA PHE A 22 -24.92 2.41 8.70
C PHE A 22 -24.94 3.83 9.21
N CYS A 23 -25.91 4.65 8.76
CA CYS A 23 -26.08 6.03 9.23
C CYS A 23 -26.40 6.09 10.73
N LYS A 24 -27.39 5.33 11.17
CA LYS A 24 -27.88 5.40 12.57
C LYS A 24 -26.92 4.74 13.56
N LYS A 25 -26.50 3.49 13.27
CA LYS A 25 -25.73 2.67 14.24
C LYS A 25 -24.24 2.98 14.23
N ILE A 26 -23.67 3.33 13.07
CA ILE A 26 -22.22 3.61 12.96
C ILE A 26 -21.96 5.10 12.99
N LEU A 27 -22.49 5.85 12.04
CA LEU A 27 -22.13 7.25 11.92
C LEU A 27 -22.71 8.08 13.07
N LYS A 28 -24.01 7.98 13.35
CA LYS A 28 -24.66 8.79 14.40
C LYS A 28 -24.31 8.29 15.80
N LYS A 29 -24.50 6.99 16.08
CA LYS A 29 -24.34 6.46 17.45
C LYS A 29 -22.90 6.30 17.91
N LYS A 30 -21.97 5.86 17.00
CA LYS A 30 -20.57 5.58 17.38
C LYS A 30 -19.61 6.72 17.10
N ILE A 31 -19.79 7.47 16.01
CA ILE A 31 -18.84 8.49 15.55
C ILE A 31 -19.35 9.89 15.87
N ASN A 32 -20.65 10.13 15.67
CA ASN A 32 -21.33 11.42 15.85
C ASN A 32 -20.58 12.60 15.19
N PRO A 33 -20.36 12.58 13.87
CA PRO A 33 -19.54 13.58 13.20
C PRO A 33 -20.32 14.90 13.04
N LEU A 34 -19.64 16.04 13.20
CA LEU A 34 -20.19 17.37 12.89
C LEU A 34 -20.42 17.55 11.38
N ALA A 35 -19.55 17.01 10.57
CA ALA A 35 -19.65 17.00 9.11
C ALA A 35 -18.96 15.77 8.53
N ILE A 36 -19.40 15.31 7.36
CA ILE A 36 -18.81 14.17 6.66
C ILE A 36 -18.25 14.64 5.32
N ILE A 37 -17.01 14.29 5.04
CA ILE A 37 -16.36 14.59 3.76
C ILE A 37 -16.26 13.30 2.96
N VAL A 38 -16.84 13.27 1.76
CA VAL A 38 -16.83 12.10 0.87
C VAL A 38 -16.51 12.47 -0.57
N GLY A 39 -16.02 11.52 -1.34
CA GLY A 39 -15.86 11.69 -2.79
C GLY A 39 -17.19 11.68 -3.52
N LYS A 40 -17.26 12.31 -4.71
CA LYS A 40 -18.50 12.45 -5.53
C LYS A 40 -19.24 11.13 -5.80
N GLU A 41 -18.49 10.01 -5.91
CA GLU A 41 -19.04 8.69 -6.25
C GLU A 41 -19.21 7.78 -5.01
N PHE A 42 -19.25 8.37 -3.80
CA PHE A 42 -19.34 7.59 -2.57
C PHE A 42 -20.67 6.84 -2.49
N LYS A 43 -20.58 5.53 -2.26
CA LYS A 43 -21.72 4.63 -2.04
C LYS A 43 -21.44 3.70 -0.86
N PHE A 44 -22.46 3.34 -0.10
CA PHE A 44 -22.36 2.56 1.13
C PHE A 44 -23.62 1.72 1.37
N GLY A 45 -23.61 0.94 2.44
CA GLY A 45 -24.71 0.04 2.79
C GLY A 45 -24.79 -1.20 1.90
N LYS A 46 -25.71 -2.09 2.24
CA LYS A 46 -25.94 -3.34 1.50
C LYS A 46 -26.23 -3.03 0.02
N ASN A 47 -25.57 -3.75 -0.87
CA ASN A 47 -25.67 -3.57 -2.33
C ASN A 47 -25.39 -2.13 -2.81
N ARG A 48 -24.63 -1.34 -2.02
CA ARG A 48 -24.32 0.07 -2.34
C ARG A 48 -25.55 0.95 -2.49
N SER A 49 -26.64 0.63 -1.76
CA SER A 49 -27.92 1.34 -1.83
C SER A 49 -27.87 2.78 -1.30
N GLY A 50 -26.94 3.08 -0.38
CA GLY A 50 -26.72 4.43 0.11
C GLY A 50 -25.83 5.26 -0.81
N ASN A 51 -26.13 6.55 -0.93
CA ASN A 51 -25.38 7.53 -1.71
C ASN A 51 -25.27 8.87 -0.95
N ILE A 52 -24.69 9.88 -1.57
CA ILE A 52 -24.52 11.21 -0.96
C ILE A 52 -25.87 11.86 -0.63
N GLN A 53 -26.86 11.72 -1.50
CA GLN A 53 -28.19 12.31 -1.27
C GLN A 53 -28.83 11.68 -0.04
N PHE A 54 -28.72 10.37 0.12
CA PHE A 54 -29.20 9.66 1.31
C PHE A 54 -28.49 10.16 2.59
N LEU A 55 -27.16 10.37 2.54
CA LEU A 55 -26.41 10.91 3.69
C LEU A 55 -26.85 12.31 4.10
N LYS A 56 -27.21 13.17 3.16
CA LYS A 56 -27.66 14.56 3.42
C LYS A 56 -28.91 14.63 4.30
N ASN A 57 -29.73 13.57 4.33
CA ASN A 57 -30.88 13.49 5.21
C ASN A 57 -30.49 13.36 6.70
N PHE A 58 -29.26 12.99 6.99
CA PHE A 58 -28.79 12.72 8.36
C PHE A 58 -27.66 13.64 8.80
N PHE A 59 -26.83 14.15 7.85
CA PHE A 59 -25.57 14.80 8.17
C PHE A 59 -25.26 15.97 7.23
N ASN A 60 -24.45 16.91 7.74
CA ASN A 60 -23.82 17.93 6.90
C ASN A 60 -22.74 17.28 6.03
N ILE A 61 -22.90 17.31 4.70
CA ILE A 61 -22.01 16.63 3.75
C ILE A 61 -21.21 17.63 2.95
N LYS A 62 -19.87 17.47 2.98
CA LYS A 62 -18.94 18.17 2.08
C LYS A 62 -18.43 17.20 1.03
N ILE A 63 -18.49 17.57 -0.25
CA ILE A 63 -17.99 16.74 -1.35
C ILE A 63 -16.55 17.13 -1.63
N ALA A 64 -15.64 16.19 -1.46
CA ALA A 64 -14.23 16.39 -1.80
C ALA A 64 -14.05 16.55 -3.32
N LYS A 65 -13.43 17.65 -3.73
CA LYS A 65 -13.06 17.85 -5.14
C LYS A 65 -12.00 16.81 -5.53
N GLN A 66 -12.24 16.11 -6.64
CA GLN A 66 -11.27 15.15 -7.15
C GLN A 66 -10.05 15.88 -7.70
N LYS A 67 -8.88 15.58 -7.13
CA LYS A 67 -7.62 16.11 -7.64
C LYS A 67 -7.20 15.37 -8.91
N LYS A 68 -6.69 16.13 -9.88
CA LYS A 68 -6.04 15.62 -11.10
C LYS A 68 -4.61 16.16 -11.14
N ILE A 69 -3.69 15.40 -11.70
CA ILE A 69 -2.34 15.82 -12.02
C ILE A 69 -2.12 15.50 -13.51
N ASN A 70 -1.77 16.49 -14.32
CA ASN A 70 -1.60 16.35 -15.78
C ASN A 70 -2.80 15.62 -16.44
N ASN A 71 -4.02 16.06 -16.15
CA ASN A 71 -5.29 15.47 -16.59
C ASN A 71 -5.54 14.03 -16.12
N LEU A 72 -4.64 13.41 -15.36
CA LEU A 72 -4.83 12.08 -14.78
C LEU A 72 -5.58 12.17 -13.46
N LYS A 73 -6.64 11.39 -13.32
CA LYS A 73 -7.39 11.22 -12.07
C LYS A 73 -6.48 10.53 -11.04
N ILE A 74 -6.29 11.18 -9.88
CA ILE A 74 -5.62 10.53 -8.75
C ILE A 74 -6.60 9.51 -8.16
N SER A 75 -6.32 8.24 -8.35
CA SER A 75 -7.12 7.14 -7.81
C SER A 75 -6.24 5.94 -7.46
N SER A 76 -6.70 5.12 -6.50
CA SER A 76 -6.01 3.88 -6.14
C SER A 76 -5.87 2.93 -7.34
N SER A 77 -6.86 2.89 -8.23
CA SER A 77 -6.82 2.05 -9.44
C SER A 77 -5.73 2.49 -10.41
N THR A 78 -5.60 3.81 -10.65
CA THR A 78 -4.54 4.37 -11.52
C THR A 78 -3.16 4.09 -10.95
N ILE A 79 -2.99 4.28 -9.64
CA ILE A 79 -1.71 4.03 -8.96
C ILE A 79 -1.34 2.54 -9.03
N ARG A 80 -2.27 1.62 -8.74
CA ARG A 80 -2.01 0.17 -8.88
C ARG A 80 -1.61 -0.21 -10.30
N LYS A 81 -2.30 0.33 -11.32
CA LYS A 81 -1.95 0.10 -12.72
C LYS A 81 -0.51 0.56 -13.03
N PHE A 82 -0.09 1.71 -12.54
CA PHE A 82 1.28 2.17 -12.72
C PHE A 82 2.31 1.27 -12.01
N LEU A 83 2.03 0.80 -10.79
CA LEU A 83 2.90 -0.15 -10.10
C LEU A 83 3.05 -1.46 -10.89
N GLN A 84 1.94 -2.02 -11.36
CA GLN A 84 1.92 -3.26 -12.16
C GLN A 84 2.59 -3.12 -13.53
N GLN A 85 2.73 -1.88 -14.05
CA GLN A 85 3.44 -1.57 -15.29
C GLN A 85 4.90 -1.14 -15.07
N GLY A 86 5.42 -1.17 -13.83
CA GLY A 86 6.77 -0.68 -13.52
C GLY A 86 6.93 0.85 -13.58
N LYS A 87 5.85 1.58 -13.77
CA LYS A 87 5.83 3.05 -13.85
C LYS A 87 5.91 3.69 -12.46
N ILE A 88 6.97 3.36 -11.72
CA ILE A 88 7.13 3.75 -10.31
C ILE A 88 7.17 5.27 -10.12
N LYS A 89 7.89 5.99 -11.00
CA LYS A 89 7.97 7.45 -10.92
C LYS A 89 6.60 8.10 -11.04
N GLN A 90 5.76 7.62 -11.96
CA GLN A 90 4.38 8.10 -12.15
C GLN A 90 3.50 7.76 -10.95
N ALA A 91 3.61 6.55 -10.40
CA ALA A 91 2.90 6.16 -9.18
C ALA A 91 3.28 7.07 -8.00
N ASN A 92 4.57 7.32 -7.79
CA ASN A 92 5.08 8.20 -6.76
C ASN A 92 4.60 9.65 -6.93
N HIS A 93 4.57 10.14 -8.16
CA HIS A 93 4.07 11.48 -8.47
C HIS A 93 2.59 11.64 -8.08
N LEU A 94 1.74 10.66 -8.44
CA LEU A 94 0.33 10.67 -8.04
C LEU A 94 0.12 10.48 -6.54
N LEU A 95 0.99 9.73 -5.87
CA LEU A 95 0.96 9.52 -4.42
C LEU A 95 1.43 10.75 -3.63
N GLY A 96 2.23 11.64 -4.24
CA GLY A 96 2.93 12.73 -3.54
C GLY A 96 4.02 12.24 -2.58
N ARG A 97 4.42 10.97 -2.68
CA ARG A 97 5.46 10.31 -1.87
C ARG A 97 5.96 9.07 -2.58
N TYR A 98 7.08 8.52 -2.11
CA TYR A 98 7.48 7.20 -2.60
C TYR A 98 6.47 6.14 -2.20
N TRP A 99 6.09 5.27 -3.16
CA TRP A 99 5.40 4.04 -2.82
C TRP A 99 6.34 3.17 -2.00
N SER A 100 5.87 2.69 -0.87
CA SER A 100 6.71 1.97 0.08
C SER A 100 5.98 0.77 0.66
N ILE A 101 6.76 -0.24 1.00
CA ILE A 101 6.32 -1.40 1.75
C ILE A 101 7.06 -1.44 3.09
N SER A 102 6.44 -2.07 4.08
CA SER A 102 7.09 -2.39 5.36
C SER A 102 6.96 -3.89 5.58
N GLY A 103 8.05 -4.53 5.94
CA GLY A 103 8.04 -5.97 6.17
C GLY A 103 9.23 -6.41 7.01
N LYS A 104 9.11 -7.61 7.58
CA LYS A 104 10.18 -8.24 8.34
C LYS A 104 11.19 -8.86 7.38
N VAL A 105 12.47 -8.63 7.63
CA VAL A 105 13.55 -9.26 6.86
C VAL A 105 13.68 -10.72 7.25
N VAL A 106 13.53 -11.60 6.27
CA VAL A 106 13.71 -13.04 6.42
C VAL A 106 15.04 -13.52 5.85
N LYS A 107 15.50 -14.66 6.33
CA LYS A 107 16.69 -15.30 5.76
C LYS A 107 16.34 -15.88 4.39
N GLY A 108 17.10 -15.52 3.36
CA GLY A 108 17.06 -16.18 2.04
C GLY A 108 18.07 -17.32 1.95
N ASN A 109 18.20 -17.92 0.76
CA ASN A 109 19.07 -19.08 0.49
C ASN A 109 20.57 -18.79 0.54
N ARG A 110 20.99 -17.62 1.02
CA ARG A 110 22.40 -17.21 1.22
C ARG A 110 23.29 -17.22 -0.05
N ILE A 111 22.71 -17.31 -1.25
CA ILE A 111 23.48 -17.35 -2.51
C ILE A 111 24.32 -16.08 -2.68
N GLY A 112 23.76 -14.89 -2.38
CA GLY A 112 24.48 -13.62 -2.40
C GLY A 112 25.67 -13.56 -1.42
N ARG A 113 25.69 -14.40 -0.37
CA ARG A 113 26.80 -14.47 0.60
C ARG A 113 28.08 -15.04 -0.01
N LYS A 114 27.93 -15.94 -1.00
CA LYS A 114 29.07 -16.52 -1.75
C LYS A 114 29.77 -15.48 -2.64
N ILE A 115 29.06 -14.40 -3.00
CA ILE A 115 29.54 -13.33 -3.89
C ILE A 115 29.87 -12.04 -3.09
N GLY A 116 29.98 -12.11 -1.76
CA GLY A 116 30.35 -10.98 -0.90
C GLY A 116 29.25 -9.97 -0.57
N PHE A 117 28.05 -10.11 -1.12
CA PHE A 117 26.92 -9.19 -0.89
C PHE A 117 25.86 -9.82 0.01
N LYS A 118 25.56 -9.16 1.13
CA LYS A 118 24.43 -9.56 1.98
C LYS A 118 23.12 -9.11 1.34
N THR A 119 22.21 -10.04 1.14
CA THR A 119 20.86 -9.77 0.66
C THR A 119 19.87 -9.84 1.80
N ALA A 120 18.83 -9.00 1.72
CA ALA A 120 17.70 -9.03 2.63
C ALA A 120 16.43 -9.36 1.85
N ASN A 121 15.69 -10.37 2.29
CA ASN A 121 14.45 -10.79 1.66
C ASN A 121 13.25 -10.26 2.44
N VAL A 122 12.30 -9.66 1.74
CA VAL A 122 11.06 -9.12 2.31
C VAL A 122 9.89 -9.62 1.48
N TYR A 123 8.85 -10.15 2.13
CA TYR A 123 7.59 -10.47 1.46
C TYR A 123 6.68 -9.26 1.42
N LEU A 124 5.90 -9.12 0.34
CA LEU A 124 4.98 -8.02 0.18
C LEU A 124 3.63 -8.25 0.86
N ASP A 125 3.30 -9.50 1.17
CA ASP A 125 2.05 -9.93 1.80
C ASP A 125 0.80 -9.26 1.19
N GLU A 126 0.17 -8.32 1.89
CA GLU A 126 -1.05 -7.63 1.45
C GLU A 126 -0.81 -6.43 0.52
N TYR A 127 0.44 -6.09 0.22
CA TYR A 127 0.73 -5.02 -0.72
C TYR A 127 0.45 -5.45 -2.16
N VAL A 128 0.16 -4.46 -3.01
CA VAL A 128 0.06 -4.67 -4.46
C VAL A 128 1.40 -5.16 -4.99
N ASN A 129 1.40 -6.24 -5.75
CA ASN A 129 2.59 -6.69 -6.46
C ASN A 129 2.91 -5.70 -7.60
N PRO A 130 4.07 -5.05 -7.58
CA PRO A 130 4.53 -4.26 -8.72
C PRO A 130 4.95 -5.19 -9.86
N MET A 131 5.35 -4.64 -11.00
CA MET A 131 5.90 -5.44 -12.09
C MET A 131 7.16 -6.19 -11.63
N TYR A 132 7.34 -7.43 -12.03
CA TYR A 132 8.57 -8.18 -11.75
C TYR A 132 9.78 -7.51 -12.38
N GLY A 133 10.88 -7.47 -11.64
CA GLY A 133 12.12 -6.86 -12.11
C GLY A 133 12.92 -6.13 -11.05
N VAL A 134 13.87 -5.35 -11.51
CA VAL A 134 14.87 -4.67 -10.67
C VAL A 134 14.46 -3.23 -10.43
N TYR A 135 14.63 -2.78 -9.18
CA TYR A 135 14.25 -1.46 -8.69
C TYR A 135 15.39 -0.77 -7.95
N ALA A 136 15.53 0.53 -8.14
CA ALA A 136 16.30 1.37 -7.22
C ALA A 136 15.44 1.64 -5.97
N VAL A 137 16.02 1.42 -4.78
CA VAL A 137 15.30 1.54 -3.52
C VAL A 137 16.09 2.31 -2.46
N LYS A 138 15.34 2.88 -1.49
CA LYS A 138 15.85 3.35 -0.20
C LYS A 138 15.23 2.50 0.89
N VAL A 139 16.05 1.98 1.78
CA VAL A 139 15.61 1.12 2.89
C VAL A 139 15.86 1.83 4.20
N LYS A 140 14.81 1.96 5.00
CA LYS A 140 14.86 2.62 6.31
C LYS A 140 14.75 1.55 7.41
N PHE A 141 15.69 1.52 8.33
CA PHE A 141 15.64 0.77 9.57
C PHE A 141 16.62 1.36 10.58
N ASP A 142 16.38 1.17 11.87
CA ASP A 142 17.17 1.72 12.98
C ASP A 142 17.51 3.22 12.78
N ASN A 143 16.50 4.03 12.38
CA ASN A 143 16.61 5.47 12.09
C ASN A 143 17.64 5.85 11.00
N LYS A 144 18.13 4.90 10.22
CA LYS A 144 19.09 5.10 9.13
C LYS A 144 18.47 4.78 7.78
N ILE A 145 18.99 5.45 6.73
CA ILE A 145 18.58 5.23 5.36
C ILE A 145 19.74 4.63 4.58
N TYR A 146 19.47 3.52 3.91
CA TYR A 146 20.41 2.82 3.06
C TYR A 146 19.91 2.82 1.62
N LYS A 147 20.82 3.05 0.67
CA LYS A 147 20.56 2.94 -0.76
C LYS A 147 20.86 1.52 -1.23
N GLY A 148 20.10 1.01 -2.20
CA GLY A 148 20.31 -0.29 -2.78
C GLY A 148 19.52 -0.49 -4.05
N ILE A 149 19.69 -1.67 -4.61
CA ILE A 149 18.82 -2.22 -5.65
C ILE A 149 18.05 -3.40 -5.08
N SER A 150 16.88 -3.65 -5.62
CA SER A 150 16.12 -4.83 -5.24
C SER A 150 15.60 -5.54 -6.49
N ASN A 151 15.57 -6.86 -6.44
CA ASN A 151 14.86 -7.70 -7.39
C ASN A 151 13.51 -8.11 -6.78
N PHE A 152 12.42 -7.91 -7.50
CA PHE A 152 11.10 -8.42 -7.13
C PHE A 152 10.67 -9.47 -8.12
N GLY A 153 10.53 -10.70 -7.67
CA GLY A 153 10.19 -11.84 -8.51
C GLY A 153 9.86 -13.09 -7.70
N ILE A 154 9.65 -14.20 -8.39
CA ILE A 154 9.42 -15.51 -7.76
C ILE A 154 10.78 -16.15 -7.53
N ALA A 155 11.17 -16.33 -6.28
CA ALA A 155 12.43 -17.02 -5.95
C ALA A 155 12.35 -18.50 -6.39
N PRO A 156 13.19 -18.96 -7.33
CA PRO A 156 13.11 -20.32 -7.89
C PRO A 156 13.42 -21.44 -6.88
N THR A 157 14.00 -21.11 -5.75
CA THR A 157 14.59 -22.05 -4.78
C THR A 157 13.80 -22.25 -3.48
N ILE A 158 12.66 -21.62 -3.32
CA ILE A 158 11.82 -21.88 -2.14
C ILE A 158 10.89 -23.03 -2.47
N ARG A 159 11.27 -24.25 -2.06
CA ARG A 159 10.44 -25.46 -2.15
C ARG A 159 9.04 -25.14 -1.60
N ASN A 160 8.02 -25.28 -2.45
CA ASN A 160 6.58 -25.19 -2.17
C ASN A 160 5.94 -23.81 -1.91
N ASN A 161 6.64 -22.68 -1.98
CA ASN A 161 5.98 -21.38 -1.80
C ASN A 161 6.29 -20.45 -2.98
N LYS A 162 5.39 -20.42 -3.96
CA LYS A 162 5.47 -19.53 -5.15
C LYS A 162 5.15 -18.06 -4.85
N LYS A 163 5.35 -17.61 -3.59
CA LYS A 163 5.09 -16.20 -3.26
C LYS A 163 6.24 -15.33 -3.75
N PRO A 164 5.93 -14.21 -4.43
CA PRO A 164 6.94 -13.25 -4.83
C PRO A 164 7.69 -12.70 -3.61
N VAL A 165 8.97 -12.49 -3.76
CA VAL A 165 9.85 -11.94 -2.73
C VAL A 165 10.62 -10.75 -3.28
N LEU A 166 10.85 -9.75 -2.44
CA LEU A 166 11.73 -8.63 -2.71
C LEU A 166 13.10 -8.93 -2.12
N GLU A 167 14.08 -9.22 -2.99
CA GLU A 167 15.47 -9.38 -2.61
C GLU A 167 16.18 -8.04 -2.71
N ILE A 168 16.77 -7.57 -1.61
CA ILE A 168 17.40 -6.25 -1.54
C ILE A 168 18.92 -6.40 -1.41
N HIS A 169 19.66 -5.74 -2.28
CA HIS A 169 21.10 -5.62 -2.27
C HIS A 169 21.50 -4.21 -1.88
N PHE A 170 22.24 -4.08 -0.81
CA PHE A 170 22.69 -2.79 -0.28
C PHE A 170 24.05 -2.38 -0.85
N PHE A 171 24.22 -1.11 -1.21
CA PHE A 171 25.49 -0.60 -1.70
C PHE A 171 26.56 -0.43 -0.61
N LYS A 172 26.16 -0.48 0.66
CA LYS A 172 27.08 -0.43 1.80
C LYS A 172 26.97 -1.72 2.62
N LYS A 173 28.06 -2.15 3.24
CA LYS A 173 28.04 -3.24 4.22
C LYS A 173 27.11 -2.90 5.38
N ILE A 174 26.18 -3.79 5.68
CA ILE A 174 25.22 -3.64 6.75
C ILE A 174 25.46 -4.73 7.78
N LYS A 175 25.35 -4.36 9.07
CA LYS A 175 25.32 -5.32 10.18
C LYS A 175 24.07 -6.20 10.06
N ASN A 176 23.92 -7.18 10.94
CA ASN A 176 22.80 -8.11 10.90
C ASN A 176 21.45 -7.39 10.88
N ILE A 177 20.68 -7.60 9.80
CA ILE A 177 19.36 -6.98 9.56
C ILE A 177 18.20 -8.00 9.69
N TYR A 178 18.53 -9.28 9.86
CA TYR A 178 17.52 -10.33 9.93
C TYR A 178 16.59 -10.13 11.13
N ASN A 179 15.32 -10.49 10.93
CA ASN A 179 14.23 -10.29 11.89
C ASN A 179 13.87 -8.83 12.20
N LYS A 180 14.56 -7.84 11.64
CA LYS A 180 14.19 -6.43 11.76
C LYS A 180 13.07 -6.09 10.77
N THR A 181 12.20 -5.18 11.16
CA THR A 181 11.23 -4.57 10.25
C THR A 181 11.91 -3.43 9.51
N VAL A 182 11.81 -3.46 8.19
CA VAL A 182 12.35 -2.42 7.32
C VAL A 182 11.23 -1.76 6.54
N LYS A 183 11.42 -0.48 6.21
CA LYS A 183 10.58 0.23 5.24
C LYS A 183 11.38 0.41 3.95
N VAL A 184 10.84 -0.07 2.84
CA VAL A 184 11.46 0.01 1.51
C VAL A 184 10.70 1.00 0.66
N ASP A 185 11.34 2.11 0.32
CA ASP A 185 10.81 3.13 -0.58
C ASP A 185 11.28 2.82 -2.00
N PHE A 186 10.35 2.61 -2.94
CA PHE A 186 10.65 2.37 -4.36
C PHE A 186 10.87 3.69 -5.08
N ILE A 187 12.07 3.87 -5.65
CA ILE A 187 12.47 5.12 -6.31
C ILE A 187 12.16 5.07 -7.80
N SER A 188 12.63 4.02 -8.48
CA SER A 188 12.40 3.81 -9.91
C SER A 188 12.52 2.34 -10.27
N PHE A 189 11.86 1.97 -11.35
CA PHE A 189 12.07 0.71 -12.05
C PHE A 189 13.33 0.82 -12.91
N VAL A 190 14.17 -0.20 -12.92
CA VAL A 190 15.44 -0.23 -13.65
C VAL A 190 15.31 -1.09 -14.90
N ARG A 191 14.94 -2.38 -14.74
CA ARG A 191 14.76 -3.32 -15.85
C ARG A 191 13.85 -4.48 -15.45
N LYS A 192 13.34 -5.21 -16.41
CA LYS A 192 12.66 -6.49 -16.18
C LYS A 192 13.65 -7.53 -15.64
N GLU A 193 13.12 -8.56 -15.01
CA GLU A 193 13.88 -9.74 -14.60
C GLU A 193 14.37 -10.54 -15.81
#